data_99faa24f41ed082f2ed9291478b1baf9
#
_entry.id   99faa24f41ed082f2ed9291478b1baf9
#
_cell.length_a   1.000
_cell.length_b   1.000
_cell.length_c   1.000
_cell.angle_alpha   90.00
_cell.angle_beta   90.00
_cell.angle_gamma   90.00
#
_symmetry.space_group_name_H-M   'P 1'
#
loop_
_entity.id
_entity.type
_entity.pdbx_description
1 polymer ?
#
loop_
_entity_poly.entity_id
_entity_poly.type
_entity_poly.pdbx_seq_one_letter_code
_entity_poly.pdbx_strand_id
1 'polypeptide(L)'
;MPRTLGLISLALILAAIVSPVVSPVGTAAAAGTGVSSLIAGTPIRSVYVRPPRGAATATKPLQVLLALHGMGGSGEDFSKELVEQADKYGWLLVAPTIDYGDWTNPSVVAREDPVLIRALADYLDQLPQLTGLQTRRTVLILGHSRGAQLAHRFAEFRPDKVLAVAALSAGAYTLPQASGPQGGLSFPYGVKDLAAYAGHTFDASHFDRVQFWVGVGGQDTNAADLPRQWDSIEGTTRVQRAQAFEAAMKQLGANSVLRVFGDAKHDVTGEMRLAACAFLGSAMAPRAPHGTPLAAEPVAY
;
A
#
# COMPACT_ATOMS: atom_id res chain seq x y z
N MET A 1 1.89 -12.57 -92.79
CA MET A 1 2.54 -11.88 -91.67
C MET A 1 1.51 -11.73 -90.51
N PRO A 2 1.50 -12.59 -89.53
CA PRO A 2 0.58 -12.48 -88.42
C PRO A 2 1.15 -11.67 -87.24
N ARG A 3 0.36 -10.76 -86.66
CA ARG A 3 0.64 -9.96 -85.46
C ARG A 3 0.31 -10.79 -84.26
N THR A 4 1.30 -10.94 -83.38
CA THR A 4 1.16 -11.55 -82.04
C THR A 4 0.64 -10.55 -81.07
N LEU A 5 -0.52 -10.81 -80.44
CA LEU A 5 -1.05 -10.08 -79.27
C LEU A 5 -0.36 -10.66 -78.04
N GLY A 6 0.28 -9.73 -77.28
CA GLY A 6 0.81 -10.07 -75.98
C GLY A 6 -0.28 -9.93 -74.89
N LEU A 7 -0.50 -11.01 -74.14
CA LEU A 7 -1.34 -11.02 -72.93
C LEU A 7 -0.58 -10.42 -71.75
N ILE A 8 -1.09 -9.31 -71.18
CA ILE A 8 -0.59 -8.75 -69.92
C ILE A 8 -1.37 -9.42 -68.80
N SER A 9 -0.70 -10.28 -68.04
CA SER A 9 -1.23 -10.85 -66.79
C SER A 9 -1.15 -9.83 -65.65
N LEU A 10 -2.32 -9.41 -65.21
CA LEU A 10 -2.47 -8.54 -64.02
C LEU A 10 -2.46 -9.41 -62.75
N ALA A 11 -1.35 -9.46 -62.03
CA ALA A 11 -1.26 -10.14 -60.75
C ALA A 11 -1.90 -9.29 -59.66
N LEU A 12 -3.05 -9.73 -59.14
CA LEU A 12 -3.67 -9.13 -57.93
C LEU A 12 -2.88 -9.57 -56.70
N ILE A 13 -2.16 -8.65 -56.08
CA ILE A 13 -1.55 -8.85 -54.79
C ILE A 13 -2.63 -8.62 -53.72
N LEU A 14 -3.12 -9.71 -53.15
CA LEU A 14 -3.99 -9.69 -51.98
C LEU A 14 -3.13 -9.41 -50.75
N ALA A 15 -3.11 -8.18 -50.27
CA ALA A 15 -2.49 -7.84 -49.01
C ALA A 15 -3.38 -8.37 -47.86
N ALA A 16 -2.95 -9.45 -47.24
CA ALA A 16 -3.55 -9.96 -46.01
C ALA A 16 -3.27 -8.98 -44.88
N ILE A 17 -4.31 -8.28 -44.44
CA ILE A 17 -4.28 -7.46 -43.23
C ILE A 17 -4.22 -8.43 -42.05
N VAL A 18 -3.03 -8.70 -41.54
CA VAL A 18 -2.84 -9.42 -40.29
C VAL A 18 -3.19 -8.41 -39.16
N SER A 19 -4.41 -8.47 -38.65
CA SER A 19 -4.79 -7.81 -37.43
C SER A 19 -3.96 -8.42 -36.30
N PRO A 20 -3.27 -7.59 -35.45
CA PRO A 20 -2.62 -8.14 -34.30
C PRO A 20 -3.70 -8.65 -33.33
N VAL A 21 -3.73 -9.95 -33.11
CA VAL A 21 -4.48 -10.55 -32.00
C VAL A 21 -3.85 -10.03 -30.72
N VAL A 22 -4.50 -9.03 -30.12
CA VAL A 22 -4.17 -8.60 -28.76
C VAL A 22 -4.59 -9.74 -27.84
N SER A 23 -3.64 -10.56 -27.45
CA SER A 23 -3.83 -11.54 -26.38
C SER A 23 -4.23 -10.78 -25.11
N PRO A 24 -5.23 -11.25 -24.35
CA PRO A 24 -5.56 -10.64 -23.07
C PRO A 24 -4.34 -10.76 -22.15
N VAL A 25 -3.76 -9.62 -21.77
CA VAL A 25 -2.75 -9.56 -20.71
C VAL A 25 -3.48 -9.88 -19.40
N GLY A 26 -3.67 -11.14 -19.17
CA GLY A 26 -4.07 -11.72 -17.92
C GLY A 26 -2.90 -12.52 -17.38
N THR A 27 -2.62 -12.33 -16.10
CA THR A 27 -1.84 -13.22 -15.25
C THR A 27 -0.33 -12.99 -15.17
N ALA A 28 0.08 -12.77 -13.91
CA ALA A 28 1.40 -13.03 -13.36
C ALA A 28 2.55 -12.61 -14.29
N ALA A 29 2.98 -11.38 -14.14
CA ALA A 29 4.31 -11.03 -14.61
C ALA A 29 5.27 -12.05 -14.00
N ALA A 30 5.65 -13.04 -14.80
CA ALA A 30 6.75 -13.92 -14.48
C ALA A 30 7.89 -13.00 -14.02
N ALA A 31 8.47 -13.32 -12.87
CA ALA A 31 9.61 -12.60 -12.33
C ALA A 31 10.72 -12.58 -13.40
N GLY A 32 10.74 -11.53 -14.21
CA GLY A 32 11.88 -11.25 -15.05
C GLY A 32 13.10 -11.06 -14.16
N THR A 33 14.27 -11.35 -14.64
CA THR A 33 15.56 -11.26 -13.89
C THR A 33 15.69 -9.95 -13.08
N GLY A 34 15.05 -8.86 -13.55
CA GLY A 34 15.02 -7.57 -12.85
C GLY A 34 14.20 -7.56 -11.55
N VAL A 35 13.04 -8.22 -11.49
CA VAL A 35 12.20 -8.29 -10.27
C VAL A 35 12.90 -9.11 -9.20
N SER A 36 13.48 -10.24 -9.56
CA SER A 36 14.17 -11.12 -8.61
C SER A 36 15.36 -10.42 -7.93
N SER A 37 16.06 -9.51 -8.62
CA SER A 37 17.18 -8.77 -8.02
C SER A 37 16.73 -7.73 -7.01
N LEU A 38 15.55 -7.12 -7.18
CA LEU A 38 15.03 -6.09 -6.27
C LEU A 38 14.54 -6.64 -4.94
N ILE A 39 14.07 -7.89 -4.93
CA ILE A 39 13.57 -8.56 -3.72
C ILE A 39 14.54 -9.59 -3.16
N ALA A 40 15.68 -9.81 -3.84
CA ALA A 40 16.69 -10.77 -3.40
C ALA A 40 17.22 -10.44 -2.00
N GLY A 41 17.34 -11.44 -1.16
CA GLY A 41 17.81 -11.28 0.22
C GLY A 41 16.79 -10.61 1.17
N THR A 42 15.54 -10.44 0.73
CA THR A 42 14.44 -9.95 1.56
C THR A 42 13.43 -11.07 1.85
N PRO A 43 12.53 -10.90 2.82
CA PRO A 43 11.41 -11.83 3.04
C PRO A 43 10.32 -11.79 1.94
N ILE A 44 10.45 -10.96 0.90
CA ILE A 44 9.46 -10.88 -0.19
C ILE A 44 9.66 -12.06 -1.14
N ARG A 45 8.67 -12.95 -1.24
CA ARG A 45 8.70 -14.12 -2.14
C ARG A 45 8.32 -13.79 -3.58
N SER A 46 7.32 -12.93 -3.73
CA SER A 46 6.77 -12.53 -5.02
C SER A 46 6.05 -11.20 -4.91
N VAL A 47 5.79 -10.57 -6.05
CA VAL A 47 4.95 -9.36 -6.12
C VAL A 47 3.88 -9.58 -7.18
N TYR A 48 2.63 -9.57 -6.77
CA TYR A 48 1.50 -9.57 -7.70
C TYR A 48 1.26 -8.14 -8.19
N VAL A 49 1.19 -7.97 -9.51
CA VAL A 49 0.92 -6.68 -10.15
C VAL A 49 -0.27 -6.81 -11.08
N ARG A 50 -1.29 -6.00 -10.87
CA ARG A 50 -2.50 -6.01 -11.69
C ARG A 50 -2.88 -4.58 -12.12
N PRO A 51 -2.80 -4.27 -13.42
CA PRO A 51 -3.32 -3.03 -13.97
C PRO A 51 -4.85 -2.95 -13.84
N PRO A 52 -5.42 -1.75 -13.64
CA PRO A 52 -6.88 -1.57 -13.67
C PRO A 52 -7.41 -1.79 -15.09
N ARG A 53 -8.71 -2.02 -15.23
CA ARG A 53 -9.35 -2.07 -16.55
C ARG A 53 -9.10 -0.78 -17.32
N GLY A 54 -8.73 -0.92 -18.60
CA GLY A 54 -8.43 0.23 -19.47
C GLY A 54 -7.04 0.86 -19.27
N ALA A 55 -6.16 0.25 -18.48
CA ALA A 55 -4.81 0.78 -18.23
C ALA A 55 -3.99 0.99 -19.53
N ALA A 56 -4.16 0.13 -20.53
CA ALA A 56 -3.44 0.23 -21.81
C ALA A 56 -3.75 1.51 -22.61
N THR A 57 -4.90 2.15 -22.34
CA THR A 57 -5.33 3.39 -22.98
C THR A 57 -5.23 4.60 -22.06
N ALA A 58 -4.64 4.42 -20.86
CA ALA A 58 -4.50 5.50 -19.90
C ALA A 58 -3.52 6.57 -20.41
N THR A 59 -3.99 7.81 -20.50
CA THR A 59 -3.18 8.97 -20.92
C THR A 59 -2.47 9.66 -19.76
N LYS A 60 -2.81 9.30 -18.52
CA LYS A 60 -2.24 9.86 -17.29
C LYS A 60 -1.54 8.77 -16.50
N PRO A 61 -0.48 9.12 -15.73
CA PRO A 61 0.17 8.17 -14.83
C PRO A 61 -0.83 7.54 -13.86
N LEU A 62 -0.77 6.20 -13.73
CA LEU A 62 -1.64 5.43 -12.85
C LEU A 62 -1.27 5.67 -11.38
N GLN A 63 -2.29 5.72 -10.53
CA GLN A 63 -2.07 5.69 -9.08
C GLN A 63 -1.80 4.25 -8.64
N VAL A 64 -0.71 4.04 -7.91
CA VAL A 64 -0.39 2.74 -7.34
C VAL A 64 -1.13 2.57 -6.01
N LEU A 65 -1.77 1.41 -5.80
CA LEU A 65 -2.20 0.91 -4.51
C LEU A 65 -1.28 -0.25 -4.10
N LEU A 66 -0.42 0.00 -3.09
CA LEU A 66 0.37 -1.03 -2.43
C LEU A 66 -0.52 -1.73 -1.39
N ALA A 67 -0.79 -3.02 -1.61
CA ALA A 67 -1.65 -3.83 -0.75
C ALA A 67 -0.82 -4.81 0.08
N LEU A 68 -0.86 -4.68 1.42
CA LEU A 68 -0.01 -5.41 2.36
C LEU A 68 -0.87 -6.37 3.21
N HIS A 69 -0.71 -7.68 2.98
CA HIS A 69 -1.45 -8.72 3.69
C HIS A 69 -1.00 -8.90 5.15
N GLY A 70 -1.81 -9.58 5.96
CA GLY A 70 -1.47 -9.97 7.34
C GLY A 70 -0.57 -11.19 7.41
N MET A 71 -0.24 -11.65 8.64
CA MET A 71 0.57 -12.86 8.87
C MET A 71 0.00 -14.07 8.12
N GLY A 72 0.89 -14.85 7.50
CA GLY A 72 0.54 -16.09 6.81
C GLY A 72 -0.29 -15.95 5.55
N GLY A 73 -0.61 -14.72 5.12
CA GLY A 73 -1.33 -14.45 3.89
C GLY A 73 -0.46 -14.43 2.65
N SER A 74 -1.07 -14.12 1.51
CA SER A 74 -0.38 -13.83 0.26
C SER A 74 -0.84 -12.48 -0.32
N GLY A 75 0.04 -11.83 -1.09
CA GLY A 75 -0.31 -10.58 -1.75
C GLY A 75 -1.43 -10.77 -2.77
N GLU A 76 -1.38 -11.86 -3.53
CA GLU A 76 -2.39 -12.18 -4.54
C GLU A 76 -3.77 -12.39 -3.90
N ASP A 77 -3.88 -13.23 -2.85
CA ASP A 77 -5.17 -13.51 -2.22
C ASP A 77 -5.74 -12.25 -1.55
N PHE A 78 -4.91 -11.50 -0.86
CA PHE A 78 -5.34 -10.23 -0.24
C PHE A 78 -5.83 -9.22 -1.27
N SER A 79 -5.19 -9.16 -2.43
CA SER A 79 -5.55 -8.21 -3.49
C SER A 79 -6.83 -8.60 -4.25
N LYS A 80 -7.24 -9.89 -4.28
CA LYS A 80 -8.50 -10.32 -4.92
C LYS A 80 -9.70 -9.53 -4.43
N GLU A 81 -9.73 -9.26 -3.14
CA GLU A 81 -10.78 -8.49 -2.49
C GLU A 81 -10.75 -6.97 -2.84
N LEU A 82 -9.66 -6.49 -3.46
CA LEU A 82 -9.47 -5.09 -3.83
C LEU A 82 -9.66 -4.82 -5.32
N VAL A 83 -9.82 -5.87 -6.14
CA VAL A 83 -9.87 -5.79 -7.61
C VAL A 83 -10.97 -4.85 -8.10
N GLU A 84 -12.18 -4.97 -7.55
CA GLU A 84 -13.31 -4.13 -7.94
C GLU A 84 -13.05 -2.65 -7.66
N GLN A 85 -12.48 -2.35 -6.48
CA GLN A 85 -12.15 -0.98 -6.09
C GLN A 85 -10.98 -0.43 -6.92
N ALA A 86 -9.99 -1.26 -7.21
CA ALA A 86 -8.88 -0.87 -8.08
C ALA A 86 -9.36 -0.51 -9.50
N ASP A 87 -10.30 -1.27 -10.06
CA ASP A 87 -10.91 -0.96 -11.33
C ASP A 87 -11.74 0.32 -11.28
N LYS A 88 -12.53 0.50 -10.21
CA LYS A 88 -13.37 1.69 -9.99
C LYS A 88 -12.55 2.98 -9.92
N TYR A 89 -11.43 2.96 -9.20
CA TYR A 89 -10.60 4.15 -8.99
C TYR A 89 -9.41 4.28 -9.95
N GLY A 90 -9.20 3.30 -10.84
CA GLY A 90 -8.09 3.29 -11.79
C GLY A 90 -6.73 3.03 -11.12
N TRP A 91 -6.66 2.19 -10.10
CA TRP A 91 -5.42 1.90 -9.38
C TRP A 91 -4.67 0.71 -9.97
N LEU A 92 -3.36 0.87 -10.12
CA LEU A 92 -2.44 -0.22 -10.35
C LEU A 92 -2.19 -0.93 -9.01
N LEU A 93 -2.72 -2.16 -8.87
CA LEU A 93 -2.51 -2.99 -7.69
C LEU A 93 -1.08 -3.54 -7.69
N VAL A 94 -0.38 -3.37 -6.56
CA VAL A 94 0.93 -3.96 -6.28
C VAL A 94 0.83 -4.64 -4.91
N ALA A 95 0.93 -5.95 -4.89
CA ALA A 95 0.70 -6.74 -3.68
C ALA A 95 1.84 -7.77 -3.49
N PRO A 96 2.83 -7.45 -2.65
CA PRO A 96 3.90 -8.38 -2.32
C PRO A 96 3.38 -9.52 -1.44
N THR A 97 3.87 -10.73 -1.66
CA THR A 97 3.77 -11.84 -0.71
C THR A 97 5.02 -11.83 0.15
N ILE A 98 4.83 -11.63 1.45
CA ILE A 98 5.91 -11.42 2.42
C ILE A 98 5.87 -12.52 3.48
N ASP A 99 7.00 -13.17 3.70
CA ASP A 99 7.23 -14.08 4.83
C ASP A 99 7.66 -13.25 6.04
N TYR A 100 6.69 -12.65 6.71
CA TYR A 100 6.97 -11.87 7.91
C TYR A 100 7.56 -12.74 9.02
N GLY A 101 8.64 -12.24 9.65
CA GLY A 101 9.19 -12.81 10.86
C GLY A 101 8.30 -12.58 12.09
N ASP A 102 8.84 -12.91 13.26
CA ASP A 102 8.14 -12.75 14.54
C ASP A 102 7.90 -11.27 14.87
N TRP A 103 6.72 -10.79 14.50
CA TRP A 103 6.29 -9.41 14.73
C TRP A 103 6.02 -9.07 16.20
N THR A 104 5.97 -10.09 17.07
CA THR A 104 5.82 -9.89 18.52
C THR A 104 7.15 -9.56 19.19
N ASN A 105 8.27 -9.76 18.47
CA ASN A 105 9.61 -9.43 18.91
C ASN A 105 10.08 -8.09 18.32
N PRO A 106 10.23 -7.03 19.13
CA PRO A 106 10.65 -5.71 18.65
C PRO A 106 11.97 -5.70 17.88
N SER A 107 12.92 -6.56 18.27
CA SER A 107 14.21 -6.66 17.59
C SER A 107 14.10 -7.29 16.20
N VAL A 108 13.13 -8.19 15.98
CA VAL A 108 12.83 -8.73 14.65
C VAL A 108 12.21 -7.65 13.78
N VAL A 109 11.24 -6.92 14.31
CA VAL A 109 10.60 -5.79 13.60
C VAL A 109 11.64 -4.73 13.23
N ALA A 110 12.51 -4.35 14.16
CA ALA A 110 13.54 -3.33 13.92
C ALA A 110 14.59 -3.74 12.87
N ARG A 111 14.81 -5.03 12.70
CA ARG A 111 15.72 -5.55 11.67
C ARG A 111 15.04 -5.72 10.31
N GLU A 112 13.78 -6.20 10.30
CA GLU A 112 13.06 -6.62 9.10
C GLU A 112 12.39 -5.46 8.37
N ASP A 113 11.64 -4.60 9.09
CA ASP A 113 10.86 -3.53 8.46
C ASP A 113 11.69 -2.54 7.64
N PRO A 114 12.89 -2.10 8.09
CA PRO A 114 13.73 -1.23 7.27
C PRO A 114 14.18 -1.88 5.94
N VAL A 115 14.43 -3.18 5.95
CA VAL A 115 14.79 -3.95 4.75
C VAL A 115 13.60 -4.05 3.80
N LEU A 116 12.42 -4.41 4.32
CA LEU A 116 11.19 -4.49 3.55
C LEU A 116 10.79 -3.13 2.94
N ILE A 117 10.83 -2.06 3.73
CA ILE A 117 10.48 -0.71 3.28
C ILE A 117 11.41 -0.26 2.15
N ARG A 118 12.73 -0.48 2.29
CA ARG A 118 13.69 -0.13 1.24
C ARG A 118 13.43 -0.91 -0.03
N ALA A 119 13.30 -2.23 0.05
CA ALA A 119 13.05 -3.08 -1.11
C ALA A 119 11.74 -2.73 -1.83
N LEU A 120 10.68 -2.46 -1.07
CA LEU A 120 9.39 -2.03 -1.65
C LEU A 120 9.50 -0.65 -2.29
N ALA A 121 10.23 0.31 -1.68
CA ALA A 121 10.44 1.62 -2.25
C ALA A 121 11.21 1.54 -3.57
N ASP A 122 12.29 0.73 -3.61
CA ASP A 122 13.08 0.50 -4.82
C ASP A 122 12.28 -0.20 -5.92
N TYR A 123 11.44 -1.17 -5.54
CA TYR A 123 10.52 -1.85 -6.47
C TYR A 123 9.51 -0.87 -7.09
N LEU A 124 8.92 0.00 -6.26
CA LEU A 124 7.95 1.00 -6.72
C LEU A 124 8.59 2.02 -7.66
N ASP A 125 9.85 2.41 -7.44
CA ASP A 125 10.59 3.32 -8.33
C ASP A 125 10.86 2.69 -9.70
N GLN A 126 11.02 1.37 -9.75
CA GLN A 126 11.26 0.64 -11.00
C GLN A 126 9.98 0.12 -11.67
N LEU A 127 8.83 0.31 -11.04
CA LEU A 127 7.56 -0.19 -11.54
C LEU A 127 7.24 0.25 -12.99
N PRO A 128 7.52 1.50 -13.41
CA PRO A 128 7.32 1.90 -14.82
C PRO A 128 8.15 1.08 -15.80
N GLN A 129 9.39 0.77 -15.47
CA GLN A 129 10.28 -0.05 -16.32
C GLN A 129 9.84 -1.52 -16.35
N LEU A 130 9.38 -2.03 -15.20
CA LEU A 130 8.93 -3.42 -15.07
C LEU A 130 7.60 -3.70 -15.79
N THR A 131 6.72 -2.72 -15.85
CA THR A 131 5.36 -2.89 -16.39
C THR A 131 5.12 -2.20 -17.73
N GLY A 132 5.95 -1.25 -18.12
CA GLY A 132 5.72 -0.35 -19.25
C GLY A 132 4.63 0.70 -19.00
N LEU A 133 4.09 0.78 -17.77
CA LEU A 133 3.02 1.70 -17.41
C LEU A 133 3.58 2.90 -16.64
N GLN A 134 3.16 4.10 -17.00
CA GLN A 134 3.54 5.29 -16.22
C GLN A 134 2.78 5.32 -14.90
N THR A 135 3.48 5.56 -13.80
CA THR A 135 2.91 5.63 -12.46
C THR A 135 3.15 6.98 -11.80
N ARG A 136 2.29 7.36 -10.86
CA ARG A 136 2.52 8.53 -10.01
C ARG A 136 3.67 8.25 -9.04
N ARG A 137 4.36 9.30 -8.60
CA ARG A 137 5.50 9.21 -7.68
C ARG A 137 5.10 8.78 -6.27
N THR A 138 3.90 9.16 -5.83
CA THR A 138 3.37 8.79 -4.52
C THR A 138 2.37 7.65 -4.66
N VAL A 139 2.35 6.77 -3.67
CA VAL A 139 1.48 5.60 -3.62
C VAL A 139 0.39 5.74 -2.57
N LEU A 140 -0.70 5.02 -2.77
CA LEU A 140 -1.66 4.68 -1.73
C LEU A 140 -1.22 3.36 -1.10
N ILE A 141 -1.39 3.21 0.22
CA ILE A 141 -1.06 1.96 0.91
C ILE A 141 -2.30 1.49 1.68
N LEU A 142 -2.67 0.22 1.52
CA LEU A 142 -3.68 -0.44 2.34
C LEU A 142 -3.06 -1.68 2.95
N GLY A 143 -3.05 -1.76 4.28
CA GLY A 143 -2.51 -2.89 4.99
C GLY A 143 -3.46 -3.45 6.04
N HIS A 144 -3.38 -4.77 6.29
CA HIS A 144 -4.12 -5.44 7.35
C HIS A 144 -3.17 -6.10 8.34
N SER A 145 -3.47 -6.00 9.65
CA SER A 145 -2.74 -6.67 10.71
C SER A 145 -1.23 -6.39 10.65
N ARG A 146 -0.38 -7.37 10.40
CA ARG A 146 1.07 -7.17 10.20
C ARG A 146 1.36 -6.25 9.00
N GLY A 147 0.58 -6.36 7.91
CA GLY A 147 0.68 -5.45 6.77
C GLY A 147 0.29 -4.02 7.11
N ALA A 148 -0.64 -3.79 8.05
CA ALA A 148 -0.98 -2.46 8.55
C ALA A 148 0.16 -1.86 9.38
N GLN A 149 0.91 -2.70 10.12
CA GLN A 149 2.12 -2.26 10.82
C GLN A 149 3.19 -1.79 9.82
N LEU A 150 3.42 -2.54 8.75
CA LEU A 150 4.36 -2.16 7.71
C LEU A 150 3.89 -0.90 6.94
N ALA A 151 2.57 -0.75 6.72
CA ALA A 151 1.99 0.38 5.99
C ALA A 151 2.28 1.73 6.64
N HIS A 152 2.00 1.87 7.95
CA HIS A 152 2.26 3.15 8.63
C HIS A 152 3.76 3.42 8.79
N ARG A 153 4.57 2.38 9.06
CA ARG A 153 6.04 2.51 9.13
C ARG A 153 6.65 2.89 7.79
N PHE A 154 6.11 2.37 6.69
CA PHE A 154 6.53 2.81 5.35
C PHE A 154 6.36 4.33 5.18
N ALA A 155 5.24 4.88 5.64
CA ALA A 155 5.02 6.33 5.59
C ALA A 155 5.93 7.12 6.54
N GLU A 156 6.31 6.57 7.69
CA GLU A 156 7.29 7.20 8.59
C GLU A 156 8.71 7.23 8.01
N PHE A 157 9.08 6.17 7.31
CA PHE A 157 10.40 6.04 6.67
C PHE A 157 10.48 6.79 5.33
N ARG A 158 9.41 6.80 4.56
CA ARG A 158 9.35 7.34 3.20
C ARG A 158 8.10 8.20 2.98
N PRO A 159 7.91 9.24 3.80
CA PRO A 159 6.75 10.12 3.66
C PRO A 159 6.70 10.81 2.29
N ASP A 160 7.87 11.00 1.65
CA ASP A 160 8.00 11.53 0.29
C ASP A 160 7.33 10.67 -0.79
N LYS A 161 7.13 9.37 -0.51
CA LYS A 161 6.55 8.41 -1.44
C LYS A 161 5.09 8.07 -1.17
N VAL A 162 4.48 8.57 -0.11
CA VAL A 162 3.14 8.18 0.31
C VAL A 162 2.15 9.33 0.20
N LEU A 163 1.04 9.08 -0.47
CA LEU A 163 -0.09 10.01 -0.52
C LEU A 163 -1.07 9.78 0.63
N ALA A 164 -1.45 8.51 0.85
CA ALA A 164 -2.34 8.12 1.93
C ALA A 164 -2.13 6.67 2.36
N VAL A 165 -2.46 6.39 3.62
CA VAL A 165 -2.41 5.08 4.25
C VAL A 165 -3.77 4.71 4.82
N ALA A 166 -4.24 3.50 4.55
CA ALA A 166 -5.32 2.84 5.27
C ALA A 166 -4.73 1.66 6.07
N ALA A 167 -4.65 1.80 7.39
CA ALA A 167 -4.11 0.79 8.30
C ALA A 167 -5.25 0.09 9.04
N LEU A 168 -5.45 -1.21 8.76
CA LEU A 168 -6.54 -2.02 9.29
C LEU A 168 -6.03 -2.96 10.38
N SER A 169 -6.54 -2.82 11.61
CA SER A 169 -6.32 -3.73 12.75
C SER A 169 -4.84 -4.03 13.00
N ALA A 170 -3.97 -3.02 12.97
CA ALA A 170 -2.56 -3.19 13.30
C ALA A 170 -2.40 -3.69 14.74
N GLY A 171 -1.49 -4.65 14.94
CA GLY A 171 -1.23 -5.22 16.27
C GLY A 171 -0.31 -4.36 17.13
N ALA A 172 0.45 -3.44 16.55
CA ALA A 172 1.30 -2.47 17.21
C ALA A 172 1.58 -1.32 16.24
N TYR A 173 1.83 -0.14 16.78
CA TYR A 173 2.21 1.03 16.00
C TYR A 173 3.62 1.50 16.37
N THR A 174 4.25 2.21 15.47
CA THR A 174 5.34 3.12 15.77
C THR A 174 4.70 4.50 15.93
N LEU A 175 4.81 5.10 17.10
CA LEU A 175 4.23 6.43 17.30
C LEU A 175 5.12 7.48 16.62
N PRO A 176 4.56 8.48 15.90
CA PRO A 176 5.35 9.54 15.27
C PRO A 176 5.89 10.55 16.31
N GLN A 177 6.45 10.03 17.39
CA GLN A 177 6.95 10.75 18.55
C GLN A 177 8.33 10.22 18.94
N ALA A 178 9.24 11.13 19.30
CA ALA A 178 10.57 10.77 19.79
C ALA A 178 10.58 10.43 21.29
N SER A 179 9.54 10.79 22.04
CA SER A 179 9.42 10.54 23.48
C SER A 179 7.96 10.38 23.88
N GLY A 180 7.74 9.61 24.93
CA GLY A 180 6.45 9.42 25.61
C GLY A 180 6.58 9.62 27.11
N PRO A 181 5.52 9.32 27.90
CA PRO A 181 5.51 9.52 29.34
C PRO A 181 6.62 8.81 30.11
N GLN A 182 7.13 7.72 29.54
CA GLN A 182 8.18 6.88 30.17
C GLN A 182 9.60 7.16 29.62
N GLY A 183 9.78 8.20 28.78
CA GLY A 183 11.07 8.57 28.22
C GLY A 183 11.11 8.47 26.69
N GLY A 184 12.30 8.27 26.15
CA GLY A 184 12.51 8.21 24.71
C GLY A 184 11.90 6.96 24.05
N LEU A 185 11.22 7.15 22.92
CA LEU A 185 10.61 6.10 22.13
C LEU A 185 11.50 5.77 20.93
N SER A 186 12.36 4.77 21.10
CA SER A 186 13.17 4.22 20.02
C SER A 186 12.34 3.33 19.09
N PHE A 187 12.77 3.18 17.85
CA PHE A 187 12.16 2.26 16.90
C PHE A 187 12.22 0.80 17.42
N PRO A 188 11.14 0.02 17.36
CA PRO A 188 9.90 0.27 16.62
C PRO A 188 8.75 0.88 17.44
N TYR A 189 8.97 1.45 18.62
CA TYR A 189 7.93 2.07 19.45
C TYR A 189 7.65 3.53 19.05
N GLY A 190 8.66 4.23 18.53
CA GLY A 190 8.60 5.60 18.07
C GLY A 190 9.77 5.95 17.16
N VAL A 191 9.94 7.25 16.91
CA VAL A 191 10.83 7.75 15.85
C VAL A 191 12.13 8.40 16.37
N LYS A 192 12.47 8.22 17.67
CA LYS A 192 13.63 8.87 18.30
C LYS A 192 14.96 8.61 17.56
N ASP A 193 15.17 7.38 17.15
CA ASP A 193 16.41 6.90 16.54
C ASP A 193 16.19 6.39 15.09
N LEU A 194 15.12 6.87 14.44
CA LEU A 194 14.74 6.46 13.08
C LEU A 194 15.90 6.60 12.09
N ALA A 195 16.78 7.60 12.30
CA ALA A 195 17.95 7.83 11.45
C ALA A 195 18.89 6.61 11.34
N ALA A 196 18.97 5.79 12.39
CA ALA A 196 19.79 4.57 12.37
C ALA A 196 19.24 3.51 11.41
N TYR A 197 17.96 3.55 11.10
CA TYR A 197 17.24 2.57 10.28
C TYR A 197 16.90 3.10 8.89
N ALA A 198 16.45 4.35 8.80
CA ALA A 198 16.01 4.98 7.56
C ALA A 198 17.14 5.73 6.82
N GLY A 199 18.27 6.01 7.48
CA GLY A 199 19.35 6.84 6.94
C GLY A 199 19.09 8.35 7.03
N HIS A 200 17.95 8.77 7.57
CA HIS A 200 17.56 10.16 7.83
C HIS A 200 16.66 10.24 9.07
N THR A 201 16.62 11.39 9.70
CA THR A 201 15.72 11.66 10.82
C THR A 201 14.27 11.64 10.37
N PHE A 202 13.34 11.45 11.32
CA PHE A 202 11.91 11.54 11.02
C PHE A 202 11.57 12.91 10.41
N ASP A 203 10.98 12.88 9.23
CA ASP A 203 10.58 14.09 8.50
C ASP A 203 9.11 14.42 8.77
N ALA A 204 8.87 15.11 9.87
CA ALA A 204 7.53 15.50 10.28
C ALA A 204 6.82 16.38 9.23
N SER A 205 7.59 17.18 8.47
CA SER A 205 7.03 18.14 7.49
C SER A 205 6.48 17.47 6.24
N HIS A 206 7.03 16.32 5.83
CA HIS A 206 6.46 15.49 4.78
C HIS A 206 5.42 14.52 5.33
N PHE A 207 5.64 14.00 6.52
CA PHE A 207 4.73 13.04 7.15
C PHE A 207 3.35 13.66 7.46
N ASP A 208 3.28 14.93 7.88
CA ASP A 208 2.02 15.64 8.13
C ASP A 208 1.15 15.80 6.87
N ARG A 209 1.73 15.65 5.68
CA ARG A 209 1.02 15.67 4.39
C ARG A 209 0.41 14.35 4.01
N VAL A 210 0.88 13.25 4.59
CA VAL A 210 0.31 11.92 4.38
C VAL A 210 -1.05 11.86 5.07
N GLN A 211 -2.06 11.39 4.36
CA GLN A 211 -3.39 11.20 4.94
C GLN A 211 -3.50 9.81 5.55
N PHE A 212 -3.98 9.70 6.77
CA PHE A 212 -4.12 8.41 7.45
C PHE A 212 -5.58 8.10 7.75
N TRP A 213 -5.93 6.84 7.51
CA TRP A 213 -7.16 6.24 7.96
C TRP A 213 -6.84 4.95 8.72
N VAL A 214 -7.29 4.88 9.96
CA VAL A 214 -7.08 3.74 10.83
C VAL A 214 -8.42 3.07 11.06
N GLY A 215 -8.55 1.82 10.68
CA GLY A 215 -9.74 1.01 10.92
C GLY A 215 -9.44 -0.11 11.91
N VAL A 216 -10.33 -0.34 12.88
CA VAL A 216 -10.19 -1.44 13.84
C VAL A 216 -11.53 -2.03 14.20
N GLY A 217 -11.59 -3.35 14.37
CA GLY A 217 -12.78 -4.01 14.88
C GLY A 217 -13.01 -3.71 16.36
N GLY A 218 -14.23 -3.31 16.75
CA GLY A 218 -14.58 -3.02 18.13
C GLY A 218 -14.48 -4.23 19.06
N GLN A 219 -14.62 -5.44 18.50
CA GLN A 219 -14.45 -6.71 19.19
C GLN A 219 -13.06 -7.33 19.02
N ASP A 220 -12.12 -6.63 18.40
CA ASP A 220 -10.71 -7.06 18.27
C ASP A 220 -9.93 -6.74 19.54
N THR A 221 -10.34 -7.39 20.63
CA THR A 221 -9.87 -7.12 22.00
C THR A 221 -9.00 -8.22 22.61
N ASN A 222 -8.64 -9.25 21.82
CA ASN A 222 -7.83 -10.36 22.33
C ASN A 222 -6.39 -9.89 22.61
N ALA A 223 -6.10 -9.65 23.88
CA ALA A 223 -4.78 -9.20 24.33
C ALA A 223 -3.70 -10.31 24.21
N ALA A 224 -4.10 -11.60 24.17
CA ALA A 224 -3.15 -12.70 24.06
C ALA A 224 -2.42 -12.76 22.71
N ASP A 225 -3.02 -12.17 21.67
CA ASP A 225 -2.45 -12.12 20.32
C ASP A 225 -1.51 -10.92 20.11
N LEU A 226 -1.23 -10.13 21.16
CA LEU A 226 -0.51 -8.87 21.04
C LEU A 226 0.84 -8.91 21.75
N PRO A 227 1.88 -8.25 21.21
CA PRO A 227 3.17 -8.13 21.88
C PRO A 227 3.04 -7.23 23.12
N ARG A 228 3.38 -7.82 24.28
CA ARG A 228 3.21 -7.16 25.59
C ARG A 228 4.13 -5.95 25.80
N GLN A 229 5.21 -5.87 25.02
CA GLN A 229 6.20 -4.78 25.11
C GLN A 229 5.60 -3.42 24.75
N TRP A 230 4.48 -3.36 24.01
CA TRP A 230 3.77 -2.12 23.68
C TRP A 230 2.69 -1.75 24.68
N ASP A 231 2.35 -2.62 25.64
CA ASP A 231 1.22 -2.40 26.54
C ASP A 231 1.29 -1.09 27.32
N SER A 232 2.48 -0.74 27.83
CA SER A 232 2.68 0.47 28.59
C SER A 232 2.72 1.75 27.74
N ILE A 233 2.82 1.62 26.43
CA ILE A 233 2.92 2.73 25.47
C ILE A 233 1.57 2.97 24.78
N GLU A 234 0.94 1.89 24.30
CA GLU A 234 -0.23 1.96 23.42
C GLU A 234 -1.49 1.30 23.99
N GLY A 235 -1.37 0.57 25.11
CA GLY A 235 -2.47 -0.22 25.67
C GLY A 235 -2.46 -1.69 25.26
N THR A 236 -3.41 -2.44 25.81
CA THR A 236 -3.43 -3.91 25.79
C THR A 236 -4.33 -4.52 24.71
N THR A 237 -5.08 -3.71 23.97
CA THR A 237 -5.96 -4.18 22.88
C THR A 237 -5.66 -3.40 21.59
N ARG A 238 -6.01 -3.96 20.44
CA ARG A 238 -5.85 -3.26 19.14
C ARG A 238 -6.65 -1.96 19.09
N VAL A 239 -7.81 -1.90 19.71
CA VAL A 239 -8.61 -0.68 19.81
C VAL A 239 -7.85 0.41 20.59
N GLN A 240 -7.28 0.08 21.74
CA GLN A 240 -6.48 1.02 22.54
C GLN A 240 -5.24 1.48 21.78
N ARG A 241 -4.55 0.57 21.09
CA ARG A 241 -3.37 0.90 20.29
C ARG A 241 -3.69 1.80 19.11
N ALA A 242 -4.81 1.55 18.43
CA ALA A 242 -5.29 2.44 17.37
C ALA A 242 -5.65 3.83 17.91
N GLN A 243 -6.24 3.91 19.11
CA GLN A 243 -6.54 5.19 19.79
C GLN A 243 -5.25 5.93 20.21
N ALA A 244 -4.25 5.21 20.71
CA ALA A 244 -2.96 5.80 21.08
C ALA A 244 -2.23 6.37 19.84
N PHE A 245 -2.22 5.63 18.73
CA PHE A 245 -1.68 6.12 17.47
C PHE A 245 -2.42 7.36 16.97
N GLU A 246 -3.75 7.33 16.94
CA GLU A 246 -4.57 8.49 16.55
C GLU A 246 -4.32 9.72 17.44
N ALA A 247 -4.16 9.52 18.75
CA ALA A 247 -3.82 10.60 19.67
C ALA A 247 -2.43 11.19 19.36
N ALA A 248 -1.44 10.35 19.07
CA ALA A 248 -0.10 10.79 18.69
C ALA A 248 -0.10 11.55 17.35
N MET A 249 -0.89 11.08 16.36
CA MET A 249 -1.09 11.78 15.09
C MET A 249 -1.70 13.18 15.28
N LYS A 250 -2.71 13.30 16.13
CA LYS A 250 -3.33 14.60 16.47
C LYS A 250 -2.37 15.55 17.16
N GLN A 251 -1.53 15.04 18.06
CA GLN A 251 -0.50 15.86 18.73
C GLN A 251 0.53 16.40 17.74
N LEU A 252 0.86 15.63 16.72
CA LEU A 252 1.74 16.06 15.61
C LEU A 252 1.06 17.05 14.67
N GLY A 253 -0.27 17.18 14.70
CA GLY A 253 -1.05 17.94 13.71
C GLY A 253 -1.25 17.21 12.38
N ALA A 254 -0.94 15.92 12.32
CA ALA A 254 -1.09 15.12 11.12
C ALA A 254 -2.55 14.78 10.82
N ASN A 255 -2.86 14.60 9.52
CA ASN A 255 -4.21 14.25 9.08
C ASN A 255 -4.48 12.76 9.30
N SER A 256 -5.26 12.44 10.32
CA SER A 256 -5.68 11.07 10.59
C SER A 256 -7.15 10.98 10.98
N VAL A 257 -7.76 9.84 10.66
CA VAL A 257 -9.13 9.47 11.04
C VAL A 257 -9.10 8.06 11.57
N LEU A 258 -9.61 7.86 12.79
CA LEU A 258 -9.86 6.54 13.37
C LEU A 258 -11.33 6.18 13.22
N ARG A 259 -11.61 4.97 12.72
CA ARG A 259 -12.95 4.37 12.72
C ARG A 259 -12.93 3.01 13.42
N VAL A 260 -13.78 2.87 14.43
CA VAL A 260 -14.02 1.61 15.15
C VAL A 260 -15.29 0.97 14.59
N PHE A 261 -15.20 -0.28 14.15
CA PHE A 261 -16.32 -1.05 13.61
C PHE A 261 -16.85 -1.98 14.70
N GLY A 262 -17.99 -1.60 15.31
CA GLY A 262 -18.48 -2.17 16.56
C GLY A 262 -18.56 -3.70 16.60
N ASP A 263 -19.07 -4.33 15.53
CA ASP A 263 -19.28 -5.77 15.47
C ASP A 263 -18.14 -6.57 14.83
N ALA A 264 -17.13 -5.88 14.29
CA ALA A 264 -15.99 -6.53 13.65
C ALA A 264 -14.97 -7.01 14.70
N LYS A 265 -14.38 -8.16 14.43
CA LYS A 265 -13.21 -8.71 15.13
C LYS A 265 -11.92 -8.36 14.35
N HIS A 266 -10.98 -9.29 14.28
CA HIS A 266 -9.70 -9.08 13.60
C HIS A 266 -9.79 -9.14 12.07
N ASP A 267 -10.90 -9.62 11.51
CA ASP A 267 -11.07 -9.76 10.07
C ASP A 267 -11.33 -8.41 9.37
N VAL A 268 -10.91 -8.31 8.10
CA VAL A 268 -11.27 -7.17 7.24
C VAL A 268 -12.66 -7.42 6.68
N THR A 269 -13.67 -6.78 7.26
CA THR A 269 -15.04 -6.87 6.74
C THR A 269 -15.18 -6.13 5.40
N GLY A 270 -16.23 -6.47 4.64
CA GLY A 270 -16.54 -5.73 3.39
C GLY A 270 -16.75 -4.23 3.64
N GLU A 271 -17.39 -3.87 4.76
CA GLU A 271 -17.59 -2.47 5.16
C GLU A 271 -16.26 -1.75 5.45
N MET A 272 -15.36 -2.37 6.23
CA MET A 272 -14.04 -1.83 6.50
C MET A 272 -13.26 -1.58 5.21
N ARG A 273 -13.26 -2.57 4.30
CA ARG A 273 -12.56 -2.49 3.02
C ARG A 273 -13.12 -1.38 2.13
N LEU A 274 -14.44 -1.28 2.01
CA LEU A 274 -15.08 -0.23 1.21
C LEU A 274 -14.81 1.16 1.77
N ALA A 275 -14.87 1.33 3.11
CA ALA A 275 -14.56 2.60 3.77
C ALA A 275 -13.08 3.01 3.56
N ALA A 276 -12.16 2.07 3.73
CA ALA A 276 -10.73 2.30 3.49
C ALA A 276 -10.46 2.70 2.03
N CYS A 277 -11.06 1.98 1.06
CA CYS A 277 -10.89 2.30 -0.36
C CYS A 277 -11.55 3.63 -0.73
N ALA A 278 -12.69 3.98 -0.16
CA ALA A 278 -13.34 5.28 -0.37
C ALA A 278 -12.46 6.43 0.16
N PHE A 279 -11.88 6.27 1.36
CA PHE A 279 -10.92 7.23 1.90
C PHE A 279 -9.70 7.40 0.98
N LEU A 280 -9.06 6.30 0.57
CA LEU A 280 -7.91 6.35 -0.34
C LEU A 280 -8.26 6.98 -1.69
N GLY A 281 -9.47 6.74 -2.20
CA GLY A 281 -9.98 7.37 -3.41
C GLY A 281 -10.15 8.89 -3.25
N SER A 282 -10.65 9.34 -2.12
CA SER A 282 -10.82 10.76 -1.82
C SER A 282 -9.49 11.51 -1.67
N ALA A 283 -8.45 10.83 -1.17
CA ALA A 283 -7.10 11.39 -1.04
C ALA A 283 -6.48 11.82 -2.37
N MET A 284 -6.98 11.31 -3.49
CA MET A 284 -6.52 11.68 -4.84
C MET A 284 -7.11 12.99 -5.35
N ALA A 285 -8.14 13.53 -4.70
CA ALA A 285 -8.72 14.81 -5.07
C ALA A 285 -7.75 15.98 -4.77
N PRO A 286 -7.79 17.08 -5.54
CA PRO A 286 -7.01 18.27 -5.21
C PRO A 286 -7.32 18.72 -3.79
N ARG A 287 -6.28 18.89 -2.97
CA ARG A 287 -6.45 19.31 -1.58
C ARG A 287 -6.95 20.74 -1.52
N ALA A 288 -8.00 21.00 -0.74
CA ALA A 288 -8.35 22.36 -0.36
C ALA A 288 -7.18 22.99 0.44
N PRO A 289 -6.97 24.32 0.38
CA PRO A 289 -5.92 24.99 1.15
C PRO A 289 -5.99 24.59 2.63
N HIS A 290 -4.82 24.43 3.27
CA HIS A 290 -4.70 24.07 4.68
C HIS A 290 -5.65 24.88 5.57
N GLY A 291 -6.51 24.19 6.34
CA GLY A 291 -7.45 24.81 7.28
C GLY A 291 -8.90 24.33 7.17
N THR A 292 -9.26 23.59 6.15
CA THR A 292 -10.62 23.01 6.06
C THR A 292 -10.60 21.63 6.71
N PRO A 293 -11.30 21.39 7.84
CA PRO A 293 -11.43 20.05 8.42
C PRO A 293 -12.03 19.10 7.38
N LEU A 294 -11.49 17.89 7.28
CA LEU A 294 -12.16 16.81 6.56
C LEU A 294 -13.57 16.70 7.14
N ALA A 295 -14.58 16.88 6.27
CA ALA A 295 -15.97 16.72 6.70
C ALA A 295 -16.12 15.32 7.29
N ALA A 296 -16.40 15.26 8.59
CA ALA A 296 -16.82 14.02 9.22
C ALA A 296 -18.14 13.63 8.55
N GLU A 297 -18.16 12.51 7.85
CA GLU A 297 -19.42 11.95 7.39
C GLU A 297 -20.33 11.74 8.61
N PRO A 298 -21.62 12.12 8.53
CA PRO A 298 -22.53 11.94 9.66
C PRO A 298 -22.63 10.44 9.97
N VAL A 299 -22.35 10.10 11.21
CA VAL A 299 -22.61 8.78 11.78
C VAL A 299 -24.13 8.61 11.75
N ALA A 300 -24.66 7.79 10.83
CA ALA A 300 -26.01 7.30 10.93
C ALA A 300 -26.06 6.32 12.12
N TYR A 301 -26.85 6.67 13.13
CA TYR A 301 -27.14 5.82 14.28
C TYR A 301 -28.04 4.67 13.88
#